data_251109e2b37af4c1de6ee3641459211f
#
_entry.id   251109e2b37af4c1de6ee3641459211f
#
_cell.length_a   1.000
_cell.length_b   1.000
_cell.length_c   1.000
_cell.angle_alpha   90.00
_cell.angle_beta   90.00
_cell.angle_gamma   90.00
#
_symmetry.space_group_name_H-M   'P 1'
#
loop_
_entity.id
_entity.type
_entity.pdbx_description
1 polymer ?
#
loop_
_entity_poly.entity_id
_entity_poly.type
_entity_poly.pdbx_seq_one_letter_code
_entity_poly.pdbx_strand_id
1 'polypeptide(L)'
;MNNLAQSEVFSLTLVIGTYLASLALYRKTRISLLHPLITSIFVIIVVLKTMDIEYESFQKGSHLIHFLLGPSVVALGYVLYEQIQYLKGNVISILTSVFVGAIVGIVSVIAIGELMGADAALVATLEPKSVTTPIAMGIAEKLSLIHISE
;
A
#
# COMPACT_ATOMS: atom_id res chain seq x y z
N MET A 1 -9.82 12.95 22.72
CA MET A 1 -9.66 13.09 21.26
C MET A 1 -9.69 11.74 20.53
N ASN A 2 -9.37 10.63 21.21
CA ASN A 2 -9.38 9.29 20.61
C ASN A 2 -10.74 8.83 20.05
N ASN A 3 -11.87 9.28 20.64
CA ASN A 3 -13.20 8.92 20.13
C ASN A 3 -13.52 9.51 18.74
N LEU A 4 -12.96 10.67 18.40
CA LEU A 4 -13.11 11.25 17.07
C LEU A 4 -12.27 10.51 16.04
N ALA A 5 -11.07 10.07 16.42
CA ALA A 5 -10.16 9.32 15.55
C ALA A 5 -10.68 7.91 15.22
N GLN A 6 -11.50 7.32 16.10
CA GLN A 6 -12.17 6.03 15.86
C GLN A 6 -13.42 6.17 14.97
N SER A 7 -13.85 7.41 14.67
CA SER A 7 -14.98 7.63 13.75
C SER A 7 -14.58 7.36 12.31
N GLU A 8 -15.31 6.46 11.67
CA GLU A 8 -15.12 6.15 10.24
C GLU A 8 -15.28 7.38 9.35
N VAL A 9 -16.21 8.29 9.72
CA VAL A 9 -16.45 9.53 9.00
C VAL A 9 -15.24 10.46 9.08
N PHE A 10 -14.59 10.57 10.23
CA PHE A 10 -13.38 11.38 10.40
C PHE A 10 -12.23 10.82 9.55
N SER A 11 -11.97 9.52 9.64
CA SER A 11 -10.90 8.88 8.89
C SER A 11 -11.11 8.98 7.38
N LEU A 12 -12.34 8.74 6.90
CA LEU A 12 -12.71 8.92 5.49
C LEU A 12 -12.50 10.36 5.03
N THR A 13 -13.01 11.32 5.79
CA THR A 13 -12.91 12.75 5.44
C THR A 13 -11.46 13.19 5.42
N LEU A 14 -10.65 12.74 6.39
CA LEU A 14 -9.22 13.05 6.43
C LEU A 14 -8.48 12.48 5.23
N VAL A 15 -8.68 11.20 4.90
CA VAL A 15 -7.99 10.54 3.78
C VAL A 15 -8.40 11.14 2.44
N ILE A 16 -9.71 11.29 2.20
CA ILE A 16 -10.20 11.86 0.93
C ILE A 16 -9.83 13.34 0.82
N GLY A 17 -10.01 14.11 1.90
CA GLY A 17 -9.70 15.55 1.91
C GLY A 17 -8.22 15.83 1.67
N THR A 18 -7.33 15.12 2.35
CA THR A 18 -5.87 15.25 2.15
C THR A 18 -5.45 14.81 0.77
N TYR A 19 -6.04 13.75 0.22
CA TYR A 19 -5.76 13.30 -1.14
C TYR A 19 -6.20 14.33 -2.18
N LEU A 20 -7.41 14.87 -2.08
CA LEU A 20 -7.92 15.89 -3.01
C LEU A 20 -7.10 17.19 -2.92
N ALA A 21 -6.73 17.61 -1.71
CA ALA A 21 -5.86 18.77 -1.51
C ALA A 21 -4.48 18.54 -2.15
N SER A 22 -3.89 17.37 -1.94
CA SER A 22 -2.60 16.98 -2.55
C SER A 22 -2.69 16.90 -4.07
N LEU A 23 -3.81 16.41 -4.60
CA LEU A 23 -4.06 16.35 -6.05
C LEU A 23 -4.18 17.76 -6.65
N ALA A 24 -4.88 18.68 -5.98
CA ALA A 24 -4.99 20.06 -6.41
C ALA A 24 -3.61 20.76 -6.41
N LEU A 25 -2.80 20.51 -5.38
CA LEU A 25 -1.44 21.01 -5.29
C LEU A 25 -0.56 20.46 -6.42
N TYR A 26 -0.63 19.16 -6.68
CA TYR A 26 0.11 18.51 -7.77
C TYR A 26 -0.26 19.06 -9.15
N ARG A 27 -1.56 19.26 -9.41
CA ARG A 27 -2.03 19.85 -10.67
C ARG A 27 -1.50 21.26 -10.90
N LYS A 28 -1.29 22.02 -9.82
CA LYS A 28 -0.77 23.40 -9.89
C LYS A 28 0.75 23.44 -10.07
N THR A 29 1.48 22.55 -9.39
CA THR A 29 2.95 22.55 -9.36
C THR A 29 3.59 21.65 -10.42
N ARG A 30 2.93 20.56 -10.81
CA ARG A 30 3.41 19.52 -11.74
C ARG A 30 4.79 18.95 -11.41
N ILE A 31 5.22 19.07 -10.14
CA ILE A 31 6.49 18.52 -9.68
C ILE A 31 6.29 17.04 -9.34
N SER A 32 7.08 16.17 -9.98
CA SER A 32 6.97 14.71 -9.78
C SER A 32 7.20 14.27 -8.31
N LEU A 33 7.99 15.03 -7.57
CA LEU A 33 8.25 14.77 -6.14
C LEU A 33 7.01 14.99 -5.26
N LEU A 34 6.11 15.91 -5.66
CA LEU A 34 4.83 16.16 -4.99
C LEU A 34 3.71 15.24 -5.50
N HIS A 35 4.05 13.97 -5.79
CA HIS A 35 3.02 13.01 -6.19
C HIS A 35 1.90 12.97 -5.13
N PRO A 36 0.61 13.03 -5.53
CA PRO A 36 -0.50 13.21 -4.58
C PRO A 36 -0.54 12.15 -3.49
N LEU A 37 -0.14 10.91 -3.80
CA LEU A 37 -0.05 9.82 -2.84
C LEU A 37 0.99 10.10 -1.73
N ILE A 38 2.20 10.50 -2.10
CA ILE A 38 3.29 10.77 -1.15
C ILE A 38 2.93 11.96 -0.27
N THR A 39 2.43 13.04 -0.90
CA THR A 39 2.05 14.26 -0.17
C THR A 39 0.90 14.00 0.79
N SER A 40 -0.13 13.23 0.39
CA SER A 40 -1.25 12.92 1.27
C SER A 40 -0.85 12.05 2.46
N ILE A 41 0.00 11.04 2.26
CA ILE A 41 0.53 10.22 3.35
C ILE A 41 1.31 11.09 4.34
N PHE A 42 2.20 11.94 3.85
CA PHE A 42 2.97 12.85 4.69
C PHE A 42 2.07 13.79 5.51
N VAL A 43 1.06 14.38 4.88
CA VAL A 43 0.10 15.26 5.58
C VAL A 43 -0.67 14.50 6.64
N ILE A 44 -1.15 13.27 6.34
CA ILE A 44 -1.86 12.44 7.32
C ILE A 44 -0.97 12.15 8.53
N ILE A 45 0.29 11.75 8.31
CA ILE A 45 1.25 11.49 9.40
C ILE A 45 1.44 12.74 10.26
N VAL A 46 1.62 13.91 9.65
CA VAL A 46 1.77 15.17 10.37
C VAL A 46 0.51 15.49 11.19
N VAL A 47 -0.69 15.33 10.61
CA VAL A 47 -1.96 15.57 11.31
C VAL A 47 -2.12 14.62 12.50
N LEU A 48 -1.90 13.31 12.31
CA LEU A 48 -2.00 12.36 13.42
C LEU A 48 -1.03 12.66 14.55
N LYS A 49 0.22 13.04 14.21
CA LYS A 49 1.25 13.39 15.18
C LYS A 49 0.94 14.71 15.93
N THR A 50 0.42 15.72 15.24
CA THR A 50 0.07 17.02 15.86
C THR A 50 -1.18 16.94 16.73
N MET A 51 -2.10 16.04 16.40
CA MET A 51 -3.32 15.80 17.19
C MET A 51 -3.12 14.74 18.28
N ASP A 52 -1.94 14.18 18.41
CA ASP A 52 -1.58 13.10 19.34
C ASP A 52 -2.56 11.90 19.27
N ILE A 53 -2.86 11.50 18.01
CA ILE A 53 -3.74 10.38 17.70
C ILE A 53 -2.87 9.14 17.50
N GLU A 54 -3.13 8.11 18.32
CA GLU A 54 -2.50 6.81 18.16
C GLU A 54 -2.90 6.16 16.82
N TYR A 55 -1.94 5.58 16.14
CA TYR A 55 -2.16 4.89 14.85
C TYR A 55 -3.24 3.81 14.95
N GLU A 56 -3.30 3.05 16.06
CA GLU A 56 -4.32 2.02 16.27
C GLU A 56 -5.74 2.59 16.29
N SER A 57 -5.93 3.77 16.88
CA SER A 57 -7.22 4.45 16.90
C SER A 57 -7.65 4.88 15.49
N PHE A 58 -6.72 5.41 14.71
CA PHE A 58 -6.97 5.77 13.32
C PHE A 58 -7.23 4.55 12.43
N GLN A 59 -6.51 3.44 12.66
CA GLN A 59 -6.70 2.19 11.94
C GLN A 59 -8.11 1.62 12.16
N LYS A 60 -8.62 1.66 13.40
CA LYS A 60 -9.99 1.26 13.71
C LYS A 60 -11.03 2.12 12.97
N GLY A 61 -10.82 3.44 12.93
CA GLY A 61 -11.68 4.35 12.15
C GLY A 61 -11.56 4.18 10.64
N SER A 62 -10.48 3.57 10.16
CA SER A 62 -10.25 3.32 8.72
C SER A 62 -10.79 1.98 8.23
N HIS A 63 -11.54 1.25 9.04
CA HIS A 63 -12.06 -0.08 8.73
C HIS A 63 -12.85 -0.12 7.41
N LEU A 64 -13.65 0.89 7.12
CA LEU A 64 -14.41 0.99 5.88
C LEU A 64 -13.51 1.11 4.65
N ILE A 65 -12.40 1.86 4.75
CA ILE A 65 -11.42 1.98 3.67
C ILE A 65 -10.74 0.63 3.44
N HIS A 66 -10.40 -0.06 4.52
CA HIS A 66 -9.80 -1.40 4.46
C HIS A 66 -10.77 -2.41 3.83
N PHE A 67 -12.04 -2.35 4.18
CA PHE A 67 -13.09 -3.20 3.57
C PHE A 67 -13.20 -2.96 2.06
N LEU A 68 -13.08 -1.72 1.59
CA LEU A 68 -13.16 -1.39 0.15
C LEU A 68 -11.98 -1.93 -0.67
N LEU A 69 -10.89 -2.35 -0.04
CA LEU A 69 -9.76 -2.97 -0.76
C LEU A 69 -10.17 -4.26 -1.47
N GLY A 70 -11.02 -5.10 -0.84
CA GLY A 70 -11.52 -6.33 -1.45
C GLY A 70 -12.27 -6.09 -2.76
N PRO A 71 -13.35 -5.29 -2.78
CA PRO A 71 -14.06 -4.91 -4.00
C PRO A 71 -13.17 -4.25 -5.06
N SER A 72 -12.18 -3.45 -4.63
CA SER A 72 -11.23 -2.81 -5.57
C SER A 72 -10.38 -3.83 -6.34
N VAL A 73 -9.94 -4.90 -5.68
CA VAL A 73 -9.20 -5.99 -6.34
C VAL A 73 -10.08 -6.71 -7.36
N VAL A 74 -11.35 -6.94 -7.03
CA VAL A 74 -12.32 -7.56 -7.97
C VAL A 74 -12.54 -6.65 -9.19
N ALA A 75 -12.67 -5.34 -8.98
CA ALA A 75 -12.80 -4.38 -10.07
C ALA A 75 -11.58 -4.37 -10.99
N LEU A 76 -10.36 -4.45 -10.42
CA LEU A 76 -9.13 -4.60 -11.21
C LEU A 76 -9.14 -5.90 -12.02
N GLY A 77 -9.62 -7.00 -11.44
CA GLY A 77 -9.79 -8.28 -12.15
C GLY A 77 -10.70 -8.16 -13.36
N TYR A 78 -11.79 -7.40 -13.23
CA TYR A 78 -12.71 -7.13 -14.33
C TYR A 78 -12.03 -6.35 -15.47
N VAL A 79 -11.27 -5.31 -15.15
CA VAL A 79 -10.51 -4.54 -16.15
C VAL A 79 -9.50 -5.43 -16.90
N LEU A 80 -8.83 -6.33 -16.18
CA LEU A 80 -7.92 -7.32 -16.80
C LEU A 80 -8.67 -8.29 -17.70
N TYR A 81 -9.88 -8.70 -17.31
CA TYR A 81 -10.72 -9.57 -18.12
C TYR A 81 -11.14 -8.89 -19.43
N GLU A 82 -11.52 -7.63 -19.42
CA GLU A 82 -11.83 -6.88 -20.64
C GLU A 82 -10.65 -6.83 -21.62
N GLN A 83 -9.43 -6.82 -21.09
CA GLN A 83 -8.19 -6.78 -21.89
C GLN A 83 -7.61 -8.17 -22.17
N ILE A 84 -8.34 -9.25 -21.90
CA ILE A 84 -7.85 -10.63 -22.02
C ILE A 84 -7.38 -10.99 -23.43
N GLN A 85 -7.93 -10.34 -24.46
CA GLN A 85 -7.53 -10.58 -25.85
C GLN A 85 -6.09 -10.13 -26.12
N TYR A 86 -5.64 -9.03 -25.51
CA TYR A 86 -4.25 -8.58 -25.59
C TYR A 86 -3.30 -9.50 -24.81
N LEU A 87 -3.79 -10.08 -23.71
CA LEU A 87 -3.05 -11.03 -22.89
C LEU A 87 -2.85 -12.37 -23.64
N LYS A 88 -3.89 -12.89 -24.31
CA LYS A 88 -3.85 -14.20 -25.01
C LYS A 88 -2.77 -14.28 -26.09
N GLY A 89 -2.43 -13.17 -26.74
CA GLY A 89 -1.37 -13.14 -27.75
C GLY A 89 0.06 -13.23 -27.20
N ASN A 90 0.26 -12.91 -25.91
CA ASN A 90 1.60 -12.76 -25.31
C ASN A 90 1.74 -13.45 -23.94
N VAL A 91 0.92 -14.45 -23.65
CA VAL A 91 0.86 -15.11 -22.33
C VAL A 91 2.22 -15.58 -21.85
N ILE A 92 3.00 -16.25 -22.72
CA ILE A 92 4.31 -16.78 -22.35
C ILE A 92 5.27 -15.65 -22.01
N SER A 93 5.30 -14.58 -22.80
CA SER A 93 6.15 -13.42 -22.55
C SER A 93 5.78 -12.71 -21.24
N ILE A 94 4.50 -12.57 -20.98
CA ILE A 94 4.00 -11.93 -19.74
C ILE A 94 4.35 -12.79 -18.53
N LEU A 95 4.08 -14.09 -18.58
CA LEU A 95 4.38 -15.00 -17.47
C LEU A 95 5.87 -15.06 -17.17
N THR A 96 6.72 -15.17 -18.19
CA THR A 96 8.17 -15.18 -18.01
C THR A 96 8.67 -13.85 -17.44
N SER A 97 8.18 -12.73 -17.94
CA SER A 97 8.56 -11.41 -17.41
C SER A 97 8.15 -11.21 -15.96
N VAL A 98 6.92 -11.61 -15.60
CA VAL A 98 6.42 -11.51 -14.21
C VAL A 98 7.25 -12.45 -13.31
N PHE A 99 7.51 -13.68 -13.74
CA PHE A 99 8.27 -14.66 -12.95
C PHE A 99 9.72 -14.18 -12.70
N VAL A 100 10.40 -13.77 -13.76
CA VAL A 100 11.77 -13.24 -13.66
C VAL A 100 11.79 -11.95 -12.82
N GLY A 101 10.83 -11.05 -13.04
CA GLY A 101 10.71 -9.82 -12.27
C GLY A 101 10.47 -10.06 -10.77
N ALA A 102 9.65 -11.06 -10.43
CA ALA A 102 9.42 -11.45 -9.05
C ALA A 102 10.70 -12.00 -8.38
N ILE A 103 11.41 -12.91 -9.03
CA ILE A 103 12.68 -13.46 -8.52
C ILE A 103 13.70 -12.33 -8.30
N VAL A 104 13.92 -11.50 -9.32
CA VAL A 104 14.86 -10.37 -9.22
C VAL A 104 14.43 -9.41 -8.11
N GLY A 105 13.13 -9.14 -7.98
CA GLY A 105 12.58 -8.31 -6.94
C GLY A 105 12.88 -8.83 -5.53
N ILE A 106 12.61 -10.11 -5.27
CA ILE A 106 12.87 -10.75 -3.98
C ILE A 106 14.37 -10.77 -3.68
N VAL A 107 15.18 -11.26 -4.61
CA VAL A 107 16.65 -11.34 -4.42
C VAL A 107 17.25 -9.95 -4.15
N SER A 108 16.79 -8.91 -4.84
CA SER A 108 17.27 -7.55 -4.61
C SER A 108 16.91 -7.01 -3.22
N VAL A 109 15.71 -7.33 -2.71
CA VAL A 109 15.31 -6.91 -1.35
C VAL A 109 16.14 -7.60 -0.29
N ILE A 110 16.33 -8.91 -0.41
CA ILE A 110 17.17 -9.68 0.52
C ILE A 110 18.62 -9.15 0.50
N ALA A 111 19.22 -9.02 -0.68
CA ALA A 111 20.59 -8.56 -0.83
C ALA A 111 20.80 -7.13 -0.24
N ILE A 112 19.89 -6.20 -0.55
CA ILE A 112 19.97 -4.83 0.00
C ILE A 112 19.70 -4.83 1.50
N GLY A 113 18.74 -5.61 1.98
CA GLY A 113 18.43 -5.72 3.40
C GLY A 113 19.61 -6.24 4.20
N GLU A 114 20.27 -7.31 3.75
CA GLU A 114 21.47 -7.85 4.38
C GLU A 114 22.64 -6.85 4.37
N LEU A 115 22.87 -6.17 3.24
CA LEU A 115 23.92 -5.14 3.14
C LEU A 115 23.69 -3.96 4.08
N MET A 116 22.44 -3.62 4.36
CA MET A 116 22.06 -2.54 5.28
C MET A 116 21.98 -3.01 6.74
N GLY A 117 22.18 -4.29 7.03
CA GLY A 117 22.05 -4.86 8.37
C GLY A 117 20.61 -4.86 8.89
N ALA A 118 19.65 -4.96 8.00
CA ALA A 118 18.24 -5.05 8.37
C ALA A 118 17.94 -6.39 9.04
N ASP A 119 17.06 -6.36 10.05
CA ASP A 119 16.58 -7.57 10.71
C ASP A 119 15.79 -8.44 9.74
N ALA A 120 15.88 -9.76 9.91
CA ALA A 120 15.21 -10.75 9.05
C ALA A 120 13.69 -10.52 8.97
N ALA A 121 13.06 -10.13 10.09
CA ALA A 121 11.65 -9.78 10.13
C ALA A 121 11.33 -8.57 9.23
N LEU A 122 12.17 -7.55 9.22
CA LEU A 122 12.01 -6.37 8.36
C LEU A 122 12.17 -6.76 6.87
N VAL A 123 13.17 -7.58 6.54
CA VAL A 123 13.39 -8.07 5.16
C VAL A 123 12.17 -8.84 4.69
N ALA A 124 11.64 -9.77 5.49
CA ALA A 124 10.45 -10.56 5.16
C ALA A 124 9.20 -9.69 4.92
N THR A 125 9.01 -8.60 5.68
CA THR A 125 7.90 -7.67 5.46
C THR A 125 8.04 -6.83 4.19
N LEU A 126 9.25 -6.65 3.68
CA LEU A 126 9.54 -5.91 2.45
C LEU A 126 9.48 -6.79 1.18
N GLU A 127 9.56 -8.11 1.31
CA GLU A 127 9.49 -9.01 0.15
C GLU A 127 8.24 -8.81 -0.72
N PRO A 128 7.02 -8.66 -0.15
CA PRO A 128 5.81 -8.50 -0.95
C PRO A 128 5.64 -7.09 -1.55
N LYS A 129 6.63 -6.21 -1.49
CA LYS A 129 6.55 -4.84 -2.05
C LYS A 129 6.21 -4.76 -3.54
N SER A 130 6.47 -5.84 -4.30
CA SER A 130 6.27 -5.89 -5.75
C SER A 130 4.84 -6.29 -6.17
N VAL A 131 3.98 -6.59 -5.21
CA VAL A 131 2.56 -6.88 -5.45
C VAL A 131 1.68 -5.67 -5.06
N THR A 132 0.40 -5.74 -5.36
CA THR A 132 -0.54 -4.67 -5.01
C THR A 132 -0.67 -4.54 -3.49
N THR A 133 -0.87 -3.32 -3.00
CA THR A 133 -0.95 -3.01 -1.57
C THR A 133 -1.86 -3.95 -0.77
N PRO A 134 -3.10 -4.31 -1.22
CA PRO A 134 -3.97 -5.22 -0.46
C PRO A 134 -3.37 -6.61 -0.27
N ILE A 135 -2.70 -7.13 -1.30
CA ILE A 135 -2.06 -8.45 -1.25
C ILE A 135 -0.80 -8.39 -0.39
N ALA A 136 0.01 -7.34 -0.55
CA ALA A 136 1.21 -7.13 0.25
C ALA A 136 0.89 -7.04 1.75
N MET A 137 -0.16 -6.30 2.13
CA MET A 137 -0.62 -6.20 3.51
C MET A 137 -1.06 -7.55 4.08
N GLY A 138 -1.87 -8.31 3.34
CA GLY A 138 -2.34 -9.62 3.80
C GLY A 138 -1.21 -10.65 3.94
N ILE A 139 -0.16 -10.57 3.13
CA ILE A 139 1.02 -11.43 3.24
C ILE A 139 1.89 -10.99 4.44
N ALA A 140 2.16 -9.69 4.56
CA ALA A 140 2.97 -9.16 5.65
C ALA A 140 2.35 -9.42 7.02
N GLU A 141 1.03 -9.28 7.15
CA GLU A 141 0.30 -9.59 8.38
C GLU A 141 0.44 -11.07 8.78
N LYS A 142 0.33 -11.99 7.83
CA LYS A 142 0.53 -13.42 8.09
C LYS A 142 1.97 -13.75 8.44
N LEU A 143 2.94 -13.14 7.76
CA LEU A 143 4.36 -13.36 8.06
C LEU A 143 4.73 -12.83 9.44
N SER A 144 4.25 -11.64 9.83
CA SER A 144 4.49 -11.08 11.15
C SER A 144 3.86 -11.92 12.27
N LEU A 145 2.68 -12.50 12.04
CA LEU A 145 2.04 -13.40 13.00
C LEU A 145 2.83 -14.72 13.20
N ILE A 146 3.48 -15.21 12.16
CA ILE A 146 4.32 -16.42 12.25
C ILE A 146 5.57 -16.15 13.10
N HIS A 147 6.21 -14.98 12.93
CA HIS A 147 7.42 -14.62 13.67
C HIS A 147 7.18 -14.18 15.13
N ILE A 148 5.95 -13.78 15.49
CA ILE A 148 5.60 -13.42 16.88
C ILE A 148 5.26 -14.68 17.71
N SER A 149 4.96 -15.80 17.05
CA SER A 149 4.60 -17.07 17.73
C SER A 149 5.78 -17.99 18.03
N GLU A 150 7.01 -17.62 17.69
CA GLU A 150 8.27 -18.29 18.06
C GLU A 150 9.05 -17.47 19.12
#